data_53864aa4b012968515b3637e54273758
#
_entry.id   53864aa4b012968515b3637e54273758
#
_cell.length_a   1.000
_cell.length_b   1.000
_cell.length_c   1.000
_cell.angle_alpha   90.00
_cell.angle_beta   90.00
_cell.angle_gamma   90.00
#
_symmetry.space_group_name_H-M   'P 1'
#
loop_
_entity.id
_entity.type
_entity.pdbx_description
1 polymer ?
#
loop_
_entity_poly.entity_id
_entity_poly.type
_entity_poly.pdbx_seq_one_letter_code
_entity_poly.pdbx_strand_id
1 'polypeptide(L)'
;MSRDDLARLEEACVKAWDQHDADGFASLLTEDCVVIDDMEPKPLRSRDAARRYAESWFTAFPDMRVQEKNRVIGDDGMAVELELKGTNTGPLEMGGTRLAPTGRRITAGVNVFMKARGGRIREIHSHSDSLSMMSQLGLAGSSAPA
;
A
#
# COMPACT_ATOMS: atom_id res chain seq x y z
N MET A 1 5.49 21.90 -8.59
CA MET A 1 4.94 21.70 -7.22
C MET A 1 6.00 22.06 -6.21
N SER A 2 5.62 22.74 -5.16
CA SER A 2 6.52 23.03 -4.03
C SER A 2 6.70 21.78 -3.17
N ARG A 3 7.70 21.79 -2.29
CA ARG A 3 7.88 20.72 -1.30
C ARG A 3 6.69 20.65 -0.34
N ASP A 4 6.08 21.78 -0.02
CA ASP A 4 4.87 21.81 0.81
C ASP A 4 3.69 21.15 0.10
N ASP A 5 3.55 21.36 -1.21
CA ASP A 5 2.52 20.69 -2.01
C ASP A 5 2.73 19.16 -2.00
N LEU A 6 3.99 18.73 -2.15
CA LEU A 6 4.35 17.31 -2.12
C LEU A 6 4.08 16.71 -0.74
N ALA A 7 4.39 17.42 0.32
CA ALA A 7 4.12 16.96 1.69
C ALA A 7 2.63 16.81 1.93
N ARG A 8 1.81 17.76 1.48
CA ARG A 8 0.34 17.65 1.61
C ARG A 8 -0.23 16.49 0.80
N LEU A 9 0.31 16.25 -0.39
CA LEU A 9 -0.12 15.15 -1.23
C LEU A 9 0.20 13.80 -0.59
N GLU A 10 1.40 13.66 -0.02
CA GLU A 10 1.81 12.48 0.71
C GLU A 10 0.91 12.24 1.94
N GLU A 11 0.66 13.29 2.73
CA GLU A 11 -0.21 13.22 3.90
C GLU A 11 -1.63 12.80 3.52
N ALA A 12 -2.16 13.33 2.42
CA ALA A 12 -3.48 12.94 1.93
C ALA A 12 -3.53 11.47 1.52
N CYS A 13 -2.45 10.97 0.92
CA CYS A 13 -2.35 9.57 0.52
C CYS A 13 -2.34 8.64 1.75
N VAL A 14 -1.52 8.93 2.74
CA VAL A 14 -1.45 8.13 3.98
C VAL A 14 -2.79 8.17 4.71
N LYS A 15 -3.42 9.35 4.78
CA LYS A 15 -4.72 9.51 5.43
C LYS A 15 -5.80 8.67 4.74
N ALA A 16 -5.84 8.66 3.41
CA ALA A 16 -6.81 7.87 2.65
C ALA A 16 -6.67 6.38 2.97
N TRP A 17 -5.44 5.88 3.06
CA TRP A 17 -5.18 4.50 3.43
C TRP A 17 -5.57 4.20 4.88
N ASP A 18 -5.25 5.08 5.82
CA ASP A 18 -5.61 4.89 7.23
C ASP A 18 -7.12 4.92 7.44
N GLN A 19 -7.84 5.70 6.64
CA GLN A 19 -9.30 5.81 6.71
C GLN A 19 -10.05 4.83 5.80
N HIS A 20 -9.33 3.95 5.09
CA HIS A 20 -9.92 3.01 4.12
C HIS A 20 -10.74 3.72 3.03
N ASP A 21 -10.25 4.86 2.59
CA ASP A 21 -10.89 5.66 1.54
C ASP A 21 -10.26 5.36 0.18
N ALA A 22 -10.71 4.29 -0.45
CA ALA A 22 -10.18 3.85 -1.75
C ALA A 22 -10.44 4.88 -2.86
N ASP A 23 -11.62 5.50 -2.85
CA ASP A 23 -11.96 6.55 -3.83
C ASP A 23 -11.09 7.80 -3.62
N GLY A 24 -10.89 8.20 -2.37
CA GLY A 24 -10.00 9.31 -2.02
C GLY A 24 -8.58 9.05 -2.48
N PHE A 25 -8.07 7.84 -2.24
CA PHE A 25 -6.75 7.44 -2.72
C PHE A 25 -6.66 7.55 -4.25
N ALA A 26 -7.61 6.96 -4.97
CA ALA A 26 -7.61 6.98 -6.44
C ALA A 26 -7.66 8.40 -6.98
N SER A 27 -8.39 9.31 -6.34
CA SER A 27 -8.51 10.70 -6.77
C SER A 27 -7.20 11.49 -6.69
N LEU A 28 -6.24 11.02 -5.89
CA LEU A 28 -4.92 11.64 -5.78
C LEU A 28 -3.98 11.25 -6.94
N LEU A 29 -4.36 10.28 -7.76
CA LEU A 29 -3.51 9.73 -8.81
C LEU A 29 -3.78 10.41 -10.16
N THR A 30 -2.77 10.42 -11.03
CA THR A 30 -2.96 10.80 -12.44
C THR A 30 -3.70 9.70 -13.18
N GLU A 31 -4.32 10.02 -14.32
CA GLU A 31 -5.02 9.01 -15.13
C GLU A 31 -4.08 7.92 -15.64
N ASP A 32 -2.86 8.28 -15.98
CA ASP A 32 -1.81 7.38 -16.46
C ASP A 32 -0.91 6.87 -15.34
N CYS A 33 -1.41 6.82 -14.11
CA CYS A 33 -0.64 6.40 -12.95
C CYS A 33 -0.13 4.97 -13.07
N VAL A 34 0.97 4.71 -12.38
CA VAL A 34 1.55 3.36 -12.26
C VAL A 34 1.76 3.07 -10.79
N VAL A 35 1.21 1.96 -10.32
CA VAL A 35 1.45 1.45 -8.96
C VAL A 35 2.19 0.12 -9.07
N ILE A 36 3.35 0.05 -8.46
CA ILE A 36 4.17 -1.15 -8.36
C ILE A 36 4.21 -1.57 -6.90
N ASP A 37 3.87 -2.82 -6.65
CA ASP A 37 3.88 -3.41 -5.31
C ASP A 37 4.52 -4.80 -5.40
N ASP A 38 5.36 -5.14 -4.44
CA ASP A 38 6.07 -6.42 -4.42
C ASP A 38 5.13 -7.62 -4.44
N MET A 39 3.91 -7.45 -3.95
CA MET A 39 2.93 -8.52 -3.84
C MET A 39 1.98 -8.59 -5.03
N GLU A 40 2.13 -7.69 -6.00
CA GLU A 40 1.35 -7.69 -7.24
C GLU A 40 2.19 -8.24 -8.39
N PRO A 41 1.66 -9.17 -9.21
CA PRO A 41 2.44 -9.78 -10.29
C PRO A 41 2.76 -8.82 -11.43
N LYS A 42 1.98 -7.73 -11.57
CA LYS A 42 2.13 -6.75 -12.65
C LYS A 42 1.87 -5.34 -12.12
N PRO A 43 2.48 -4.32 -12.75
CA PRO A 43 2.14 -2.93 -12.44
C PRO A 43 0.66 -2.64 -12.68
N LEU A 44 0.06 -1.87 -11.78
CA LEU A 44 -1.32 -1.40 -11.93
C LEU A 44 -1.27 -0.06 -12.67
N ARG A 45 -2.01 0.08 -13.78
CA ARG A 45 -1.84 1.18 -14.71
C ARG A 45 -3.04 2.09 -14.89
N SER A 46 -3.97 2.09 -13.94
CA SER A 46 -5.12 3.00 -13.98
C SER A 46 -5.58 3.34 -12.58
N ARG A 47 -6.29 4.47 -12.46
CA ARG A 47 -6.93 4.84 -11.19
C ARG A 47 -7.86 3.75 -10.70
N ASP A 48 -8.63 3.14 -11.60
CA ASP A 48 -9.56 2.09 -11.22
C ASP A 48 -8.86 0.84 -10.71
N ALA A 49 -7.76 0.43 -11.36
CA ALA A 49 -6.95 -0.68 -10.88
C ALA A 49 -6.33 -0.37 -9.51
N ALA A 50 -5.84 0.86 -9.29
CA ALA A 50 -5.30 1.28 -8.00
C ALA A 50 -6.37 1.32 -6.91
N ARG A 51 -7.60 1.75 -7.23
CA ARG A 51 -8.72 1.75 -6.31
C ARG A 51 -9.07 0.32 -5.87
N ARG A 52 -9.17 -0.61 -6.81
CA ARG A 52 -9.46 -2.01 -6.51
C ARG A 52 -8.34 -2.65 -5.68
N TYR A 53 -7.11 -2.30 -5.95
CA TYR A 53 -5.96 -2.74 -5.16
C TYR A 53 -6.10 -2.28 -3.70
N ALA A 54 -6.42 -1.01 -3.46
CA ALA A 54 -6.64 -0.50 -2.11
C ALA A 54 -7.81 -1.22 -1.43
N GLU A 55 -8.93 -1.39 -2.13
CA GLU A 55 -10.09 -2.11 -1.61
C GLU A 55 -9.76 -3.54 -1.21
N SER A 56 -8.90 -4.22 -1.95
CA SER A 56 -8.51 -5.59 -1.63
C SER A 56 -7.76 -5.67 -0.30
N TRP A 57 -6.92 -4.69 -0.01
CA TRP A 57 -6.24 -4.60 1.29
C TRP A 57 -7.21 -4.30 2.42
N PHE A 58 -8.15 -3.38 2.23
CA PHE A 58 -9.16 -3.02 3.22
C PHE A 58 -10.11 -4.19 3.50
N THR A 59 -10.40 -4.99 2.49
CA THR A 59 -11.20 -6.22 2.65
C THR A 59 -10.46 -7.28 3.45
N ALA A 60 -9.17 -7.47 3.15
CA ALA A 60 -8.34 -8.46 3.85
C ALA A 60 -8.09 -8.08 5.32
N PHE A 61 -7.97 -6.79 5.60
CA PHE A 61 -7.67 -6.25 6.93
C PHE A 61 -8.64 -5.11 7.28
N PRO A 62 -9.90 -5.43 7.64
CA PRO A 62 -10.93 -4.40 7.87
C PRO A 62 -10.61 -3.44 9.01
N ASP A 63 -9.75 -3.84 9.95
CA ASP A 63 -9.30 -3.03 11.07
C ASP A 63 -7.94 -2.37 10.82
N MET A 64 -7.45 -2.38 9.59
CA MET A 64 -6.11 -1.90 9.28
C MET A 64 -5.92 -0.43 9.65
N ARG A 65 -4.79 -0.16 10.31
CA ARG A 65 -4.31 1.19 10.59
C ARG A 65 -2.95 1.37 9.94
N VAL A 66 -2.73 2.57 9.44
CA VAL A 66 -1.48 2.95 8.78
C VAL A 66 -0.91 4.15 9.52
N GLN A 67 0.32 4.02 9.99
CA GLN A 67 1.03 5.08 10.69
C GLN A 67 2.29 5.45 9.95
N GLU A 68 2.49 6.75 9.69
CA GLU A 68 3.74 7.25 9.16
C GLU A 68 4.81 7.27 10.27
N LYS A 69 5.98 6.71 9.97
CA LYS A 69 7.10 6.66 10.89
C LYS A 69 8.18 7.66 10.50
N ASN A 70 8.35 7.91 9.20
CA ASN A 70 9.38 8.78 8.67
C ASN A 70 9.02 9.18 7.24
N ARG A 71 9.52 10.34 6.80
CA ARG A 71 9.34 10.76 5.40
C ARG A 71 10.50 11.61 4.91
N VAL A 72 10.69 11.60 3.61
CA VAL A 72 11.62 12.48 2.90
C VAL A 72 10.87 13.11 1.74
N ILE A 73 10.92 14.44 1.65
CA ILE A 73 10.30 15.19 0.56
C ILE A 73 11.40 15.70 -0.36
N GLY A 74 11.36 15.32 -1.62
CA GLY A 74 12.29 15.77 -2.65
C GLY A 74 11.74 16.91 -3.50
N ASP A 75 12.29 17.08 -4.69
CA ASP A 75 11.86 18.13 -5.61
C ASP A 75 10.67 17.72 -6.48
N ASP A 76 10.55 16.43 -6.80
CA ASP A 76 9.49 15.89 -7.66
C ASP A 76 8.83 14.63 -7.08
N GLY A 77 9.20 14.25 -5.87
CA GLY A 77 8.70 13.04 -5.26
C GLY A 77 8.93 13.01 -3.77
N MET A 78 8.42 11.95 -3.18
CA MET A 78 8.44 11.71 -1.74
C MET A 78 8.73 10.24 -1.46
N ALA A 79 9.34 9.99 -0.31
CA ALA A 79 9.48 8.65 0.23
C ALA A 79 8.94 8.64 1.65
N VAL A 80 8.21 7.59 2.00
CA VAL A 80 7.59 7.46 3.32
C VAL A 80 7.82 6.05 3.86
N GLU A 81 8.11 5.99 5.15
CA GLU A 81 8.22 4.76 5.89
C GLU A 81 6.98 4.61 6.76
N LEU A 82 6.20 3.57 6.52
CA LEU A 82 4.93 3.32 7.18
C LEU A 82 4.99 2.07 8.04
N GLU A 83 4.14 2.04 9.06
CA GLU A 83 3.82 0.83 9.79
C GLU A 83 2.35 0.51 9.59
N LEU A 84 2.08 -0.71 9.19
CA LEU A 84 0.74 -1.21 8.93
C LEU A 84 0.41 -2.27 9.97
N LYS A 85 -0.75 -2.13 10.63
CA LYS A 85 -1.26 -3.09 11.60
C LYS A 85 -2.67 -3.49 11.22
N GLY A 86 -2.99 -4.77 11.36
CA GLY A 86 -4.34 -5.23 11.10
C GLY A 86 -4.50 -6.72 11.39
N THR A 87 -5.76 -7.16 11.35
CA THR A 87 -6.14 -8.55 11.53
C THR A 87 -6.73 -9.08 10.23
N ASN A 88 -6.20 -10.20 9.76
CA ASN A 88 -6.60 -10.80 8.49
C ASN A 88 -7.90 -11.57 8.65
N THR A 89 -9.02 -10.87 8.64
CA THR A 89 -10.36 -11.47 8.77
C THR A 89 -11.11 -11.56 7.43
N GLY A 90 -10.58 -10.97 6.37
CA GLY A 90 -11.11 -11.11 5.01
C GLY A 90 -10.13 -11.84 4.10
N PRO A 91 -10.57 -12.25 2.90
CA PRO A 91 -9.69 -12.92 1.94
C PRO A 91 -8.57 -11.99 1.49
N LEU A 92 -7.38 -12.54 1.29
CA LEU A 92 -6.19 -11.80 0.85
C LEU A 92 -5.86 -12.17 -0.59
N GLU A 93 -5.81 -11.17 -1.46
CA GLU A 93 -5.31 -11.32 -2.83
C GLU A 93 -3.80 -11.10 -2.82
N MET A 94 -3.02 -12.09 -3.29
CA MET A 94 -1.58 -12.01 -3.28
C MET A 94 -0.99 -12.77 -4.45
N GLY A 95 -0.16 -12.09 -5.26
CA GLY A 95 0.49 -12.72 -6.40
C GLY A 95 -0.49 -13.36 -7.37
N GLY A 96 -1.70 -12.80 -7.51
CA GLY A 96 -2.76 -13.37 -8.34
C GLY A 96 -3.52 -14.52 -7.69
N THR A 97 -3.18 -14.88 -6.45
CA THR A 97 -3.81 -15.96 -5.70
C THR A 97 -4.69 -15.39 -4.59
N ARG A 98 -5.87 -15.97 -4.44
CA ARG A 98 -6.78 -15.61 -3.36
C ARG A 98 -6.61 -16.58 -2.19
N LEU A 99 -6.23 -16.03 -1.03
CA LEU A 99 -5.99 -16.79 0.18
C LEU A 99 -7.15 -16.60 1.15
N ALA A 100 -7.56 -17.68 1.81
CA ALA A 100 -8.58 -17.63 2.84
C ALA A 100 -8.09 -16.81 4.04
N PRO A 101 -9.00 -16.16 4.80
CA PRO A 101 -8.62 -15.42 6.00
C PRO A 101 -7.91 -16.32 7.01
N THR A 102 -6.82 -15.82 7.58
CA THR A 102 -6.05 -16.53 8.60
C THR A 102 -6.50 -16.23 10.02
N GLY A 103 -7.21 -15.11 10.23
CA GLY A 103 -7.57 -14.61 11.55
C GLY A 103 -6.42 -14.05 12.35
N ARG A 104 -5.22 -13.95 11.77
CA ARG A 104 -4.01 -13.53 12.46
C ARG A 104 -3.79 -12.03 12.35
N ARG A 105 -3.16 -11.46 13.38
CA ARG A 105 -2.74 -10.06 13.38
C ARG A 105 -1.35 -9.92 12.77
N ILE A 106 -1.16 -8.81 12.06
CA ILE A 106 0.15 -8.45 11.53
C ILE A 106 0.55 -7.04 11.95
N THR A 107 1.85 -6.84 12.04
CA THR A 107 2.49 -5.52 12.07
C THR A 107 3.60 -5.58 11.04
N ALA A 108 3.51 -4.74 10.01
CA ALA A 108 4.45 -4.78 8.89
C ALA A 108 4.97 -3.39 8.56
N GLY A 109 6.26 -3.32 8.22
CA GLY A 109 6.86 -2.12 7.67
C GLY A 109 6.63 -2.06 6.16
N VAL A 110 6.33 -0.87 5.67
CA VAL A 110 6.14 -0.60 4.24
C VAL A 110 6.87 0.68 3.88
N ASN A 111 7.73 0.61 2.87
CA ASN A 111 8.40 1.78 2.32
C ASN A 111 7.75 2.12 0.98
N VAL A 112 7.39 3.38 0.78
CA VAL A 112 6.69 3.81 -0.41
C VAL A 112 7.43 4.99 -1.03
N PHE A 113 7.77 4.85 -2.31
CA PHE A 113 8.32 5.93 -3.12
C PHE A 113 7.23 6.44 -4.05
N MET A 114 7.06 7.76 -4.10
CA MET A 114 6.04 8.39 -4.93
C MET A 114 6.66 9.48 -5.77
N LYS A 115 6.24 9.56 -7.04
CA LYS A 115 6.54 10.70 -7.92
C LYS A 115 5.26 11.43 -8.24
N ALA A 116 5.32 12.75 -8.26
CA ALA A 116 4.18 13.61 -8.49
C ALA A 116 4.32 14.38 -9.79
N ARG A 117 3.17 14.70 -10.39
CA ARG A 117 3.08 15.52 -11.59
C ARG A 117 1.74 16.26 -11.59
N GLY A 118 1.80 17.59 -11.73
CA GLY A 118 0.58 18.40 -11.88
C GLY A 118 -0.37 18.33 -10.70
N GLY A 119 0.14 18.21 -9.48
CA GLY A 119 -0.68 18.16 -8.28
C GLY A 119 -1.20 16.78 -7.90
N ARG A 120 -0.75 15.73 -8.62
CA ARG A 120 -1.19 14.36 -8.39
C ARG A 120 -0.02 13.39 -8.39
N ILE A 121 -0.25 12.20 -7.84
CA ILE A 121 0.75 11.14 -7.80
C ILE A 121 0.73 10.42 -9.14
N ARG A 122 1.89 10.34 -9.78
CA ARG A 122 2.10 9.68 -11.07
C ARG A 122 2.58 8.25 -10.92
N GLU A 123 3.47 8.01 -9.95
CA GLU A 123 4.03 6.68 -9.69
C GLU A 123 4.05 6.40 -8.20
N ILE A 124 3.77 5.15 -7.87
CA ILE A 124 3.91 4.62 -6.51
C ILE A 124 4.70 3.33 -6.60
N HIS A 125 5.78 3.23 -5.82
CA HIS A 125 6.55 2.00 -5.65
C HIS A 125 6.46 1.61 -4.18
N SER A 126 5.72 0.55 -3.88
CA SER A 126 5.48 0.07 -2.52
C SER A 126 6.25 -1.21 -2.27
N HIS A 127 7.09 -1.20 -1.23
CA HIS A 127 7.91 -2.33 -0.83
C HIS A 127 7.62 -2.69 0.62
N SER A 128 6.99 -3.82 0.81
CA SER A 128 6.60 -4.32 2.13
C SER A 128 7.64 -5.29 2.65
N ASP A 129 7.70 -5.45 3.98
CA ASP A 129 8.39 -6.58 4.60
C ASP A 129 7.53 -7.83 4.42
N SER A 130 7.52 -8.36 3.21
CA SER A 130 6.65 -9.46 2.79
C SER A 130 6.96 -10.75 3.53
N LEU A 131 8.24 -11.02 3.80
CA LEU A 131 8.64 -12.22 4.52
C LEU A 131 8.10 -12.22 5.94
N SER A 132 8.24 -11.09 6.64
CA SER A 132 7.69 -10.95 8.00
C SER A 132 6.17 -11.06 7.99
N MET A 133 5.50 -10.43 7.03
CA MET A 133 4.04 -10.49 6.89
C MET A 133 3.57 -11.93 6.68
N MET A 134 4.22 -12.67 5.77
CA MET A 134 3.90 -14.08 5.53
C MET A 134 4.08 -14.93 6.77
N SER A 135 5.18 -14.71 7.50
CA SER A 135 5.45 -15.41 8.76
C SER A 135 4.36 -15.15 9.78
N GLN A 136 3.96 -13.89 9.96
CA GLN A 136 2.92 -13.50 10.93
C GLN A 136 1.54 -14.08 10.55
N LEU A 137 1.26 -14.21 9.26
CA LEU A 137 0.03 -14.83 8.76
C LEU A 137 0.06 -16.36 8.85
N GLY A 138 1.21 -16.96 9.19
CA GLY A 138 1.37 -18.39 9.24
C GLY A 138 1.52 -19.04 7.86
N LEU A 139 1.87 -18.25 6.84
CA LEU A 139 1.98 -18.72 5.46
C LEU A 139 3.42 -18.97 5.01
N ALA A 140 4.39 -18.37 5.70
CA ALA A 140 5.81 -18.58 5.42
C ALA A 140 6.38 -19.67 6.32
N GLY A 141 7.39 -20.39 5.85
CA GLY A 141 8.09 -21.40 6.63
C GLY A 141 7.44 -22.76 6.63
N SER A 142 6.11 -22.86 6.57
CA SER A 142 5.40 -24.14 6.49
C SER A 142 5.64 -24.85 5.17
N SER A 143 6.06 -24.14 4.15
CA SER A 143 6.42 -24.68 2.84
C SER A 143 7.93 -24.87 2.68
N ALA A 144 8.72 -24.61 3.70
CA ALA A 144 10.15 -24.80 3.63
C ALA A 144 10.43 -26.30 3.36
N PRO A 145 11.27 -26.61 2.39
CA PRO A 145 11.64 -28.00 2.14
C PRO A 145 12.32 -28.57 3.37
N ALA A 146 11.96 -29.77 3.66
CA ALA A 146 12.60 -30.50 4.76
C ALA A 146 14.07 -30.75 4.45
#